data_0b9f4697ce5dca2d40a034cc82afe809
#
_entry.id   0b9f4697ce5dca2d40a034cc82afe809
#
_cell.length_a   1.000
_cell.length_b   1.000
_cell.length_c   1.000
_cell.angle_alpha   90.00
_cell.angle_beta   90.00
_cell.angle_gamma   90.00
#
_symmetry.space_group_name_H-M   'P 1'
#
loop_
_entity.id
_entity.type
_entity.pdbx_description
1 polymer ?
#
loop_
_entity_poly.entity_id
_entity_poly.type
_entity_poly.pdbx_seq_one_letter_code
_entity_poly.pdbx_strand_id
1 'polypeptide(L)'
;MKSLDNKFTYGHYILTALKKGDNLKTRDKDYIAAGTVNWVSQVSFSPKIFSIAVAQQSDLNETIDYSNHFTLHLLSEENEHYIKAFSSKSDIKENTINDIPFKKVDGEVILPNTIGYLTCKVLKSENIGDHTIYYGEVITENLEKDLDSINTTQIPIDYKEEKAEV
;
A
#
# COMPACT_ATOMS: atom_id res chain seq x y z
N MET A 1 10.22 -15.03 23.67
CA MET A 1 8.83 -14.98 24.18
C MET A 1 7.92 -14.53 23.05
N LYS A 2 6.85 -15.26 22.81
CA LYS A 2 5.88 -14.83 21.77
C LYS A 2 5.11 -13.62 22.30
N SER A 3 5.19 -12.50 21.59
CA SER A 3 4.45 -11.29 21.93
C SER A 3 2.95 -11.47 21.65
N LEU A 4 2.09 -10.81 22.43
CA LEU A 4 0.66 -10.76 22.20
C LEU A 4 0.34 -10.11 20.83
N ASP A 5 1.19 -9.20 20.37
CA ASP A 5 1.05 -8.52 19.08
C ASP A 5 0.93 -9.51 17.91
N ASN A 6 1.64 -10.65 17.99
CA ASN A 6 1.60 -11.69 16.97
C ASN A 6 0.29 -12.50 16.97
N LYS A 7 -0.63 -12.22 17.89
CA LYS A 7 -1.94 -12.87 17.97
C LYS A 7 -3.05 -12.09 17.29
N PHE A 8 -2.80 -10.82 17.03
CA PHE A 8 -3.77 -10.03 16.26
C PHE A 8 -3.81 -10.51 14.81
N THR A 9 -5.01 -10.53 14.25
CA THR A 9 -5.23 -10.92 12.86
C THR A 9 -5.45 -9.67 12.01
N TYR A 10 -4.68 -9.56 10.94
CA TYR A 10 -4.78 -8.47 9.96
C TYR A 10 -4.89 -9.05 8.56
N GLY A 11 -5.41 -8.27 7.63
CA GLY A 11 -5.28 -8.58 6.21
C GLY A 11 -3.87 -8.31 5.69
N HIS A 12 -3.60 -8.78 4.48
CA HIS A 12 -2.42 -8.41 3.70
C HIS A 12 -2.86 -7.59 2.50
N TYR A 13 -2.27 -6.44 2.33
CA TYR A 13 -2.61 -5.50 1.25
C TYR A 13 -1.33 -4.97 0.61
N ILE A 14 -1.41 -4.62 -0.66
CA ILE A 14 -0.34 -3.83 -1.29
C ILE A 14 -0.85 -2.42 -1.48
N LEU A 15 -0.08 -1.48 -0.97
CA LEU A 15 -0.33 -0.06 -1.12
C LEU A 15 0.61 0.49 -2.19
N THR A 16 0.07 1.20 -3.15
CA THR A 16 0.85 1.90 -4.17
C THR A 16 0.57 3.39 -4.13
N ALA A 17 1.54 4.18 -4.52
CA ALA A 17 1.41 5.61 -4.66
C ALA A 17 2.21 6.11 -5.85
N LEU A 18 1.73 7.18 -6.48
CA LEU A 18 2.39 7.84 -7.60
C LEU A 18 2.28 9.34 -7.45
N LYS A 19 3.42 10.01 -7.49
CA LYS A 19 3.51 11.46 -7.66
C LYS A 19 4.10 11.76 -9.03
N LYS A 20 3.33 12.43 -9.88
CA LYS A 20 3.83 12.88 -11.18
C LYS A 20 4.88 13.96 -11.02
N GLY A 21 5.92 13.89 -11.83
CA GLY A 21 6.89 14.97 -11.95
C GLY A 21 6.22 16.23 -12.50
N ASP A 22 6.42 17.37 -11.81
CA ASP A 22 5.72 18.61 -12.12
C ASP A 22 6.44 19.48 -13.14
N ASN A 23 7.68 19.15 -13.53
CA ASN A 23 8.50 20.04 -14.31
C ASN A 23 9.09 19.38 -15.56
N LEU A 24 8.51 19.70 -16.70
CA LEU A 24 8.99 19.25 -18.01
C LEU A 24 10.42 19.73 -18.32
N LYS A 25 10.92 20.77 -17.65
CA LYS A 25 12.24 21.35 -17.88
C LYS A 25 13.37 20.70 -17.09
N THR A 26 13.07 20.04 -15.96
CA THR A 26 14.08 19.50 -15.04
C THR A 26 14.25 17.99 -15.11
N ARG A 27 13.60 17.29 -16.03
CA ARG A 27 13.56 15.82 -16.10
C ARG A 27 13.03 15.18 -14.83
N ASP A 28 12.12 15.84 -14.12
CA ASP A 28 11.46 15.28 -12.97
C ASP A 28 10.71 14.02 -13.39
N LYS A 29 11.16 12.90 -12.85
CA LYS A 29 10.52 11.61 -13.07
C LYS A 29 9.34 11.44 -12.10
N ASP A 30 8.38 10.64 -12.50
CA ASP A 30 7.34 10.21 -11.58
C ASP A 30 7.98 9.49 -10.38
N TYR A 31 7.50 9.81 -9.18
CA TYR A 31 7.83 9.06 -7.97
C TYR A 31 6.80 7.94 -7.81
N ILE A 32 7.27 6.71 -7.76
CA ILE A 32 6.42 5.53 -7.60
C ILE A 32 6.95 4.74 -6.41
N ALA A 33 6.05 4.31 -5.53
CA ALA A 33 6.37 3.43 -4.44
C ALA A 33 5.27 2.41 -4.22
N ALA A 34 5.64 1.26 -3.72
CA ALA A 34 4.73 0.20 -3.31
C ALA A 34 5.23 -0.47 -2.04
N GLY A 35 4.32 -0.98 -1.23
CA GLY A 35 4.68 -1.68 -0.01
C GLY A 35 3.57 -2.58 0.48
N THR A 36 3.94 -3.64 1.16
CA THR A 36 3.01 -4.50 1.88
C THR A 36 2.59 -3.80 3.17
N VAL A 37 1.29 -3.67 3.38
CA VAL A 37 0.71 -3.08 4.58
C VAL A 37 -0.32 -4.02 5.19
N ASN A 38 -0.45 -3.97 6.52
CA ASN A 38 -1.36 -4.83 7.26
C ASN A 38 -2.33 -4.04 8.14
N TRP A 39 -1.96 -2.84 8.58
CA TRP A 39 -2.77 -2.03 9.48
C TRP A 39 -3.69 -1.12 8.69
N VAL A 40 -4.81 -1.71 8.27
CA VAL A 40 -5.84 -1.08 7.43
C VAL A 40 -7.20 -1.31 8.08
N SER A 41 -8.01 -0.26 8.17
CA SER A 41 -9.36 -0.35 8.68
C SER A 41 -10.30 0.62 8.00
N GLN A 42 -11.51 0.18 7.70
CA GLN A 42 -12.58 1.10 7.35
C GLN A 42 -13.03 1.86 8.61
N VAL A 43 -13.14 3.17 8.52
CA VAL A 43 -13.47 4.05 9.66
C VAL A 43 -14.74 4.89 9.44
N SER A 44 -15.28 4.91 8.23
CA SER A 44 -16.53 5.61 7.90
C SER A 44 -17.26 4.94 6.74
N PHE A 45 -18.59 4.94 6.77
CA PHE A 45 -19.40 4.43 5.67
C PHE A 45 -19.73 5.51 4.64
N SER A 46 -20.07 6.70 5.10
CA SER A 46 -20.47 7.81 4.24
C SER A 46 -19.99 9.14 4.81
N PRO A 47 -18.93 9.75 4.23
CA PRO A 47 -18.14 9.21 3.10
C PRO A 47 -17.41 7.92 3.48
N LYS A 48 -17.10 7.09 2.48
CA LYS A 48 -16.34 5.87 2.68
C LYS A 48 -14.87 6.22 2.89
N ILE A 49 -14.37 5.96 4.10
CA ILE A 49 -13.01 6.32 4.52
C ILE A 49 -12.31 5.08 5.09
N PHE A 50 -11.06 4.89 4.66
CA PHE A 50 -10.13 3.90 5.22
C PHE A 50 -8.97 4.59 5.90
N SER A 51 -8.54 4.03 7.04
CA SER A 51 -7.27 4.38 7.66
C SER A 51 -6.21 3.36 7.29
N ILE A 52 -4.99 3.83 7.04
CA ILE A 52 -3.81 3.00 6.81
C ILE A 52 -2.66 3.53 7.65
N ALA A 53 -1.82 2.63 8.17
CA ALA A 53 -0.59 3.00 8.87
C ALA A 53 0.62 2.62 8.02
N VAL A 54 1.49 3.58 7.75
CA VAL A 54 2.68 3.43 6.90
C VAL A 54 3.92 3.87 7.67
N ALA A 55 4.99 3.07 7.61
CA ALA A 55 6.25 3.41 8.26
C ALA A 55 6.77 4.78 7.80
N GLN A 56 7.15 5.65 8.74
CA GLN A 56 7.54 7.04 8.46
C GLN A 56 8.76 7.16 7.56
N GLN A 57 9.69 6.21 7.62
CA GLN A 57 10.93 6.23 6.85
C GLN A 57 10.87 5.48 5.53
N SER A 58 9.68 5.12 5.07
CA SER A 58 9.51 4.40 3.80
C SER A 58 9.36 5.34 2.61
N ASP A 59 9.78 4.88 1.43
CA ASP A 59 9.53 5.56 0.16
C ASP A 59 8.04 5.75 -0.09
N LEU A 60 7.24 4.81 0.37
CA LEU A 60 5.78 4.85 0.25
C LEU A 60 5.19 6.02 1.03
N ASN A 61 5.65 6.23 2.26
CA ASN A 61 5.22 7.37 3.10
C ASN A 61 5.52 8.70 2.40
N GLU A 62 6.76 8.87 1.93
CA GLU A 62 7.19 10.06 1.21
C GLU A 62 6.34 10.31 -0.05
N THR A 63 6.10 9.26 -0.83
CA THR A 63 5.33 9.36 -2.07
C THR A 63 3.87 9.73 -1.80
N ILE A 64 3.25 9.17 -0.76
CA ILE A 64 1.88 9.54 -0.37
C ILE A 64 1.83 11.00 0.09
N ASP A 65 2.79 11.46 0.87
CA ASP A 65 2.85 12.86 1.30
C ASP A 65 2.92 13.82 0.11
N TYR A 66 3.65 13.45 -0.94
CA TYR A 66 3.73 14.26 -2.16
C TYR A 66 2.47 14.21 -3.02
N SER A 67 1.84 13.04 -3.13
CA SER A 67 0.71 12.83 -4.05
C SER A 67 -0.66 13.14 -3.44
N ASN A 68 -0.80 13.01 -2.14
CA ASN A 68 -2.07 13.01 -1.40
C ASN A 68 -3.07 11.95 -1.88
N HIS A 69 -2.58 10.90 -2.52
CA HIS A 69 -3.37 9.76 -3.01
C HIS A 69 -2.65 8.46 -2.72
N PHE A 70 -3.41 7.39 -2.61
CA PHE A 70 -2.88 6.05 -2.59
C PHE A 70 -3.89 5.07 -3.18
N THR A 71 -3.39 3.92 -3.62
CA THR A 71 -4.23 2.80 -4.08
C THR A 71 -3.97 1.58 -3.22
N LEU A 72 -5.02 1.03 -2.66
CA LEU A 72 -4.99 -0.14 -1.80
C LEU A 72 -5.47 -1.35 -2.58
N HIS A 73 -4.62 -2.36 -2.72
CA HIS A 73 -4.93 -3.61 -3.43
C HIS A 73 -5.24 -4.71 -2.43
N LEU A 74 -6.35 -5.42 -2.65
CA LEU A 74 -6.74 -6.58 -1.86
C LEU A 74 -6.19 -7.84 -2.51
N LEU A 75 -5.61 -8.72 -1.69
CA LEU A 75 -4.91 -9.91 -2.14
C LEU A 75 -5.67 -11.18 -1.77
N SER A 76 -5.62 -12.17 -2.67
CA SER A 76 -6.03 -13.54 -2.42
C SER A 76 -4.82 -14.47 -2.27
N GLU A 77 -5.05 -15.76 -2.07
CA GLU A 77 -3.99 -16.77 -2.05
C GLU A 77 -3.15 -16.80 -3.32
N GLU A 78 -3.72 -16.39 -4.46
CA GLU A 78 -3.02 -16.29 -5.74
C GLU A 78 -1.91 -15.23 -5.72
N ASN A 79 -1.95 -14.29 -4.77
CA ASN A 79 -1.02 -13.16 -4.66
C ASN A 79 0.00 -13.30 -3.52
N GLU A 80 0.19 -14.48 -2.97
CA GLU A 80 1.13 -14.67 -1.86
C GLU A 80 2.53 -14.12 -2.18
N HIS A 81 3.01 -14.30 -3.41
CA HIS A 81 4.29 -13.80 -3.87
C HIS A 81 4.38 -12.26 -3.86
N TYR A 82 3.27 -11.53 -3.95
CA TYR A 82 3.26 -10.07 -3.86
C TYR A 82 3.66 -9.59 -2.45
N ILE A 83 3.20 -10.28 -1.42
CA ILE A 83 3.48 -9.92 -0.02
C ILE A 83 4.99 -9.86 0.20
N LYS A 84 5.72 -10.87 -0.28
CA LYS A 84 7.17 -10.93 -0.17
C LYS A 84 7.85 -9.89 -1.07
N ALA A 85 7.40 -9.77 -2.32
CA ALA A 85 8.00 -8.85 -3.29
C ALA A 85 7.95 -7.41 -2.82
N PHE A 86 6.83 -7.00 -2.19
CA PHE A 86 6.63 -5.62 -1.74
C PHE A 86 6.98 -5.39 -0.26
N SER A 87 7.59 -6.37 0.40
CA SER A 87 8.20 -6.18 1.74
C SER A 87 9.61 -5.59 1.66
N SER A 88 10.15 -5.44 0.46
CA SER A 88 11.44 -4.81 0.18
C SER A 88 11.27 -3.40 -0.35
N LYS A 89 12.35 -2.62 -0.30
CA LYS A 89 12.39 -1.28 -0.91
C LYS A 89 11.99 -1.34 -2.39
N SER A 90 11.26 -0.32 -2.86
CA SER A 90 10.76 -0.26 -4.24
C SER A 90 11.91 -0.14 -5.26
N ASP A 91 12.02 -1.11 -6.13
CA ASP A 91 12.92 -1.11 -7.29
C ASP A 91 12.09 -0.93 -8.56
N ILE A 92 12.14 0.29 -9.11
CA ILE A 92 11.33 0.69 -10.25
C ILE A 92 12.13 0.51 -11.52
N LYS A 93 11.64 -0.36 -12.41
CA LYS A 93 12.05 -0.44 -13.80
C LYS A 93 10.94 0.14 -14.67
N GLU A 94 11.11 0.13 -15.99
CA GLU A 94 10.19 0.83 -16.91
C GLU A 94 8.71 0.54 -16.65
N ASN A 95 8.32 -0.74 -16.52
CA ASN A 95 6.94 -1.15 -16.33
C ASN A 95 6.75 -2.13 -15.17
N THR A 96 7.73 -2.18 -14.25
CA THR A 96 7.69 -3.10 -13.11
C THR A 96 8.10 -2.41 -11.82
N ILE A 97 7.56 -2.91 -10.71
CA ILE A 97 8.03 -2.61 -9.35
C ILE A 97 8.39 -3.95 -8.73
N ASN A 98 9.66 -4.09 -8.28
CA ASN A 98 10.15 -5.34 -7.69
C ASN A 98 9.85 -6.55 -8.59
N ASP A 99 10.06 -6.36 -9.90
CA ASP A 99 9.79 -7.33 -10.97
C ASP A 99 8.31 -7.70 -11.18
N ILE A 100 7.38 -7.01 -10.51
CA ILE A 100 5.94 -7.17 -10.72
C ILE A 100 5.45 -6.11 -11.74
N PRO A 101 4.80 -6.52 -12.84
CA PRO A 101 4.23 -5.58 -13.80
C PRO A 101 3.15 -4.70 -13.18
N PHE A 102 3.06 -3.46 -13.63
CA PHE A 102 1.99 -2.55 -13.22
C PHE A 102 1.47 -1.76 -14.42
N LYS A 103 0.29 -1.18 -14.25
CA LYS A 103 -0.33 -0.23 -15.17
C LYS A 103 -0.53 1.10 -14.48
N LYS A 104 -0.53 2.19 -15.25
CA LYS A 104 -0.98 3.50 -14.79
C LYS A 104 -2.41 3.71 -15.30
N VAL A 105 -3.34 3.92 -14.38
CA VAL A 105 -4.76 4.16 -14.68
C VAL A 105 -5.19 5.42 -13.92
N ASP A 106 -5.63 6.44 -14.65
CA ASP A 106 -6.06 7.72 -14.07
C ASP A 106 -5.06 8.34 -13.09
N GLY A 107 -3.76 8.18 -13.38
CA GLY A 107 -2.69 8.71 -12.55
C GLY A 107 -2.32 7.86 -11.33
N GLU A 108 -2.84 6.64 -11.24
CA GLU A 108 -2.56 5.70 -10.16
C GLU A 108 -1.84 4.45 -10.67
N VAL A 109 -1.07 3.83 -9.79
CA VAL A 109 -0.36 2.58 -10.08
C VAL A 109 -1.24 1.40 -9.69
N ILE A 110 -1.61 0.58 -10.67
CA ILE A 110 -2.49 -0.57 -10.49
C ILE A 110 -1.72 -1.86 -10.76
N LEU A 111 -1.76 -2.77 -9.78
CA LEU A 111 -1.18 -4.10 -9.88
C LEU A 111 -2.19 -5.09 -10.49
N PRO A 112 -1.74 -5.99 -11.37
CA PRO A 112 -2.62 -6.98 -11.98
C PRO A 112 -2.95 -8.15 -11.03
N ASN A 113 -3.99 -8.90 -11.38
CA ASN A 113 -4.34 -10.19 -10.77
C ASN A 113 -4.65 -10.15 -9.27
N THR A 114 -5.05 -9.00 -8.73
CA THR A 114 -5.53 -8.87 -7.35
C THR A 114 -7.05 -9.10 -7.28
N ILE A 115 -7.61 -9.19 -6.07
CA ILE A 115 -9.07 -9.19 -5.88
C ILE A 115 -9.67 -7.92 -6.45
N GLY A 116 -8.98 -6.81 -6.27
CA GLY A 116 -9.40 -5.49 -6.71
C GLY A 116 -8.66 -4.41 -5.92
N TYR A 117 -9.07 -3.18 -6.14
CA TYR A 117 -8.40 -2.04 -5.51
C TYR A 117 -9.36 -0.90 -5.16
N LEU A 118 -8.94 -0.11 -4.18
CA LEU A 118 -9.54 1.16 -3.81
C LEU A 118 -8.52 2.27 -4.07
N THR A 119 -8.91 3.30 -4.82
CA THR A 119 -8.11 4.53 -4.91
C THR A 119 -8.67 5.56 -3.95
N CYS A 120 -7.81 6.15 -3.14
CA CYS A 120 -8.18 7.06 -2.08
C CYS A 120 -7.47 8.40 -2.20
N LYS A 121 -8.20 9.46 -1.85
CA LYS A 121 -7.65 10.80 -1.60
C LYS A 121 -7.41 10.96 -0.11
N VAL A 122 -6.22 11.40 0.28
CA VAL A 122 -5.89 11.67 1.68
C VAL A 122 -6.66 12.89 2.17
N LEU A 123 -7.45 12.71 3.22
CA LEU A 123 -8.17 13.78 3.91
C LEU A 123 -7.33 14.35 5.06
N LYS A 124 -6.61 13.49 5.76
CA LYS A 124 -5.84 13.82 6.94
C LYS A 124 -4.73 12.80 7.13
N SER A 125 -3.63 13.23 7.73
CA SER A 125 -2.56 12.34 8.19
C SER A 125 -2.09 12.72 9.59
N GLU A 126 -1.60 11.73 10.33
CA GLU A 126 -1.06 11.89 11.68
C GLU A 126 0.21 11.05 11.83
N ASN A 127 1.29 11.71 12.22
CA ASN A 127 2.50 11.00 12.62
C ASN A 127 2.32 10.51 14.06
N ILE A 128 2.48 9.22 14.27
CA ILE A 128 2.36 8.62 15.58
C ILE A 128 3.38 7.49 15.75
N GLY A 129 4.22 7.58 16.78
CA GLY A 129 5.30 6.61 16.97
C GLY A 129 6.20 6.56 15.73
N ASP A 130 6.36 5.38 15.14
CA ASP A 130 7.18 5.14 13.95
C ASP A 130 6.38 5.03 12.65
N HIS A 131 5.07 5.29 12.71
CA HIS A 131 4.17 5.24 11.56
C HIS A 131 3.45 6.56 11.35
N THR A 132 2.95 6.77 10.14
CA THR A 132 1.97 7.79 9.79
C THR A 132 0.63 7.10 9.53
N ILE A 133 -0.43 7.59 10.15
CA ILE A 133 -1.79 7.17 9.82
C ILE A 133 -2.32 8.12 8.76
N TYR A 134 -2.76 7.57 7.63
CA TYR A 134 -3.46 8.30 6.58
C TYR A 134 -4.93 7.91 6.60
N TYR A 135 -5.80 8.92 6.52
CA TYR A 135 -7.23 8.74 6.34
C TYR A 135 -7.57 9.08 4.89
N GLY A 136 -7.97 8.08 4.14
CA GLY A 136 -8.26 8.22 2.71
C GLY A 136 -9.74 8.03 2.39
N GLU A 137 -10.33 9.01 1.70
CA GLU A 137 -11.67 8.89 1.13
C GLU A 137 -11.60 8.11 -0.17
N VAL A 138 -12.43 7.08 -0.31
CA VAL A 138 -12.48 6.25 -1.52
C VAL A 138 -13.04 7.08 -2.68
N ILE A 139 -12.24 7.19 -3.74
CA ILE A 139 -12.62 7.86 -5.00
C ILE A 139 -13.10 6.83 -6.02
N THR A 140 -12.36 5.72 -6.13
CA THR A 140 -12.62 4.64 -7.09
C THR A 140 -12.55 3.30 -6.39
N GLU A 141 -13.45 2.42 -6.76
CA GLU A 141 -13.55 1.06 -6.25
C GLU A 141 -13.70 0.12 -7.43
N ASN A 142 -12.84 -0.90 -7.51
CA ASN A 142 -12.87 -1.86 -8.61
C ASN A 142 -12.67 -3.28 -8.08
N LEU A 143 -13.71 -4.12 -8.23
CA LEU A 143 -13.65 -5.55 -7.95
C LEU A 143 -13.30 -6.29 -9.24
N GLU A 144 -12.19 -7.03 -9.25
CA GLU A 144 -11.74 -7.80 -10.42
C GLU A 144 -12.01 -9.31 -10.28
N LYS A 145 -11.82 -9.84 -9.07
CA LYS A 145 -12.01 -11.26 -8.77
C LYS A 145 -12.78 -11.43 -7.48
N ASP A 146 -13.86 -12.17 -7.51
CA ASP A 146 -14.64 -12.50 -6.31
C ASP A 146 -14.00 -13.68 -5.57
N LEU A 147 -12.92 -13.39 -4.83
CA LEU A 147 -12.13 -14.34 -4.06
C LEU A 147 -12.01 -13.87 -2.62
N ASP A 148 -11.72 -14.80 -1.71
CA ASP A 148 -11.46 -14.49 -0.32
C ASP A 148 -10.09 -13.82 -0.15
N SER A 149 -10.02 -12.81 0.70
CA SER A 149 -8.79 -12.11 1.02
C SER A 149 -7.88 -12.95 1.91
N ILE A 150 -6.57 -12.83 1.69
CA ILE A 150 -5.55 -13.48 2.52
C ILE A 150 -5.27 -12.64 3.76
N ASN A 151 -4.93 -13.30 4.86
CA ASN A 151 -4.67 -12.64 6.14
C ASN A 151 -3.45 -13.22 6.88
N THR A 152 -3.12 -12.62 8.01
CA THR A 152 -1.92 -12.96 8.80
C THR A 152 -1.99 -14.32 9.50
N THR A 153 -3.15 -14.98 9.55
CA THR A 153 -3.23 -16.35 10.04
C THR A 153 -2.70 -17.35 9.01
N GLN A 154 -2.81 -17.03 7.72
CA GLN A 154 -2.31 -17.82 6.61
C GLN A 154 -0.83 -17.52 6.35
N ILE A 155 -0.46 -16.23 6.37
CA ILE A 155 0.93 -15.77 6.21
C ILE A 155 1.26 -14.85 7.38
N PRO A 156 1.99 -15.35 8.40
CA PRO A 156 2.36 -14.54 9.56
C PRO A 156 3.28 -13.36 9.20
N ILE A 157 3.13 -12.26 9.92
CA ILE A 157 4.04 -11.12 9.86
C ILE A 157 5.25 -11.43 10.75
N ASP A 158 6.46 -11.19 10.27
CA ASP A 158 7.66 -11.18 11.10
C ASP A 158 8.02 -9.74 11.50
N TYR A 159 7.49 -9.30 12.63
CA TYR A 159 7.78 -7.96 13.17
C TYR A 159 9.24 -7.70 13.49
N LYS A 160 10.08 -8.73 13.56
CA LYS A 160 11.52 -8.55 13.81
C LYS A 160 12.25 -8.08 12.55
N GLU A 161 11.83 -8.57 11.39
CA GLU A 161 12.39 -8.13 10.11
C GLU A 161 12.00 -6.69 9.81
N GLU A 162 10.76 -6.30 10.10
CA GLU A 162 10.30 -4.91 9.91
C GLU A 162 11.06 -3.90 10.77
N LYS A 163 11.51 -4.29 11.97
CA LYS A 163 12.31 -3.42 12.83
C LYS A 163 13.77 -3.30 12.42
N ALA A 164 14.27 -4.21 11.61
CA ALA A 164 15.67 -4.21 11.15
C ALA A 164 15.90 -3.30 9.94
N GLU A 165 14.83 -2.89 9.26
CA GLU A 165 14.87 -2.01 8.08
C GLU A 165 14.65 -0.52 8.42
N VAL A 166 14.60 -0.18 9.71
CA VAL A 166 14.43 1.20 10.19
C VAL A 166 15.79 1.88 10.32
#